data_596e0b1b197f8d0e8607aabc706514ce
#
_entry.id   596e0b1b197f8d0e8607aabc706514ce
#
_cell.length_a   1.000
_cell.length_b   1.000
_cell.length_c   1.000
_cell.angle_alpha   90.00
_cell.angle_beta   90.00
_cell.angle_gamma   90.00
#
_symmetry.space_group_name_H-M   'P 1'
#
loop_
_entity.id
_entity.type
_entity.pdbx_description
1 polymer ?
#
loop_
_entity_poly.entity_id
_entity_poly.type
_entity_poly.pdbx_seq_one_letter_code
_entity_poly.pdbx_strand_id
1 'polypeptide(L)'
;MNLSRMAVITLILGLLFPTSAYAEQPLHLEAKESYHQFPFFDTPTPVWSYDDQIPGPLIRGRVGTTMVIDFANRLKEPSSIHWHGLRIENAMDGVPGVTQEPVGPGKNFTYRLKLEDAGTFWYHPHFNSSEQLERGLKGVFIVEEAAKPPWSQDWVWLMDDWLLQKDGTIYSQFNTGRDLMHDGRWGNVPTINARFRPEFQVKPGERIRLRLINGANARIFSPHIEGLAASVIAVDGRPVTEIFPLERFVLSPGNRIDLDVRIPPQAGGSIFAVEDRFTRNAFPLATIKVAPSTPIDTPEVTPPTAADFIPAQMFAEVKVGKTWDLDAIRGGRFGIGWTMNRKLWPDADKAAYRLGEPQKVTFKNSSSRLHPMHIHGVFFRVLERNGKKAAEPFTRDTVLVGPRESVTIGFVPEHPGIWLTHCHIQEHAEAGMMTTIDVKHN
;
A
#
# COMPACT_ATOMS: atom_id res chain seq x y z
N MET A 1 60.73 -60.64 -7.87
CA MET A 1 60.65 -59.21 -7.42
C MET A 1 59.21 -58.69 -7.63
N ASN A 2 58.43 -58.81 -6.58
CA ASN A 2 56.99 -58.35 -6.60
C ASN A 2 56.87 -57.03 -5.90
N LEU A 3 56.44 -56.00 -6.63
CA LEU A 3 56.13 -54.68 -6.12
C LEU A 3 54.61 -54.63 -5.87
N SER A 4 54.21 -54.59 -4.62
CA SER A 4 52.84 -54.38 -4.17
C SER A 4 52.45 -52.96 -4.34
N ARG A 5 51.34 -52.70 -5.03
CA ARG A 5 50.69 -51.38 -5.13
C ARG A 5 49.76 -51.22 -3.90
N MET A 6 50.09 -50.29 -3.02
CA MET A 6 49.23 -49.80 -1.99
C MET A 6 48.25 -48.79 -2.60
N ALA A 7 46.96 -49.08 -2.55
CA ALA A 7 45.89 -48.14 -2.86
C ALA A 7 45.59 -47.28 -1.63
N VAL A 8 45.78 -45.98 -1.74
CA VAL A 8 45.34 -45.00 -0.72
C VAL A 8 43.89 -44.67 -0.97
N ILE A 9 43.01 -45.10 -0.09
CA ILE A 9 41.61 -44.72 -0.07
C ILE A 9 41.50 -43.39 0.70
N THR A 10 41.29 -42.28 0.00
CA THR A 10 40.99 -41.00 0.63
C THR A 10 39.50 -40.96 1.00
N LEU A 11 39.23 -41.05 2.30
CA LEU A 11 37.90 -40.91 2.86
C LEU A 11 37.53 -39.40 2.87
N ILE A 12 36.67 -38.97 1.98
CA ILE A 12 36.10 -37.62 2.03
C ILE A 12 34.98 -37.64 3.05
N LEU A 13 35.27 -37.16 4.27
CA LEU A 13 34.25 -36.84 5.26
C LEU A 13 33.50 -35.58 4.82
N GLY A 14 32.32 -35.76 4.26
CA GLY A 14 31.41 -34.66 4.01
C GLY A 14 30.92 -34.05 5.34
N LEU A 15 31.45 -32.90 5.71
CA LEU A 15 30.89 -32.06 6.78
C LEU A 15 29.50 -31.57 6.36
N LEU A 16 28.47 -32.30 6.79
CA LEU A 16 27.11 -31.80 6.81
C LEU A 16 27.07 -30.71 7.89
N PHE A 17 27.15 -29.43 7.45
CA PHE A 17 26.79 -28.32 8.30
C PHE A 17 25.27 -28.40 8.53
N PRO A 18 24.81 -28.49 9.78
CA PRO A 18 23.40 -28.35 10.05
C PRO A 18 23.02 -26.92 9.61
N THR A 19 22.14 -26.79 8.62
CA THR A 19 21.42 -25.55 8.37
C THR A 19 20.58 -25.29 9.61
N SER A 20 21.12 -24.53 10.55
CA SER A 20 20.38 -24.01 11.67
C SER A 20 19.32 -23.10 11.06
N ALA A 21 18.09 -23.61 10.94
CA ALA A 21 16.93 -22.77 10.73
C ALA A 21 16.80 -21.93 12.01
N TYR A 22 17.35 -20.71 11.98
CA TYR A 22 16.99 -19.70 12.95
C TYR A 22 15.48 -19.47 12.73
N ALA A 23 14.65 -20.01 13.60
CA ALA A 23 13.29 -19.58 13.76
C ALA A 23 13.41 -18.10 14.17
N GLU A 24 13.17 -17.18 13.23
CA GLU A 24 13.07 -15.78 13.57
C GLU A 24 11.99 -15.66 14.65
N GLN A 25 12.33 -14.99 15.75
CA GLN A 25 11.37 -14.75 16.83
C GLN A 25 10.19 -13.99 16.25
N PRO A 26 8.94 -14.33 16.64
CA PRO A 26 7.78 -13.61 16.17
C PRO A 26 7.92 -12.11 16.45
N LEU A 27 7.58 -11.29 15.47
CA LEU A 27 7.40 -9.85 15.67
C LEU A 27 6.10 -9.64 16.47
N HIS A 28 6.16 -8.95 17.59
CA HIS A 28 4.97 -8.57 18.33
C HIS A 28 4.47 -7.23 17.83
N LEU A 29 3.15 -7.10 17.63
CA LEU A 29 2.51 -5.87 17.21
C LEU A 29 1.23 -5.67 18.02
N GLU A 30 1.16 -4.59 18.79
CA GLU A 30 0.06 -4.31 19.72
C GLU A 30 -0.73 -3.07 19.30
N ALA A 31 -2.04 -3.23 19.01
CA ALA A 31 -2.94 -2.10 18.81
C ALA A 31 -3.50 -1.61 20.15
N LYS A 32 -3.35 -0.32 20.45
CA LYS A 32 -3.81 0.28 21.72
C LYS A 32 -4.10 1.77 21.61
N GLU A 33 -4.82 2.29 22.61
CA GLU A 33 -5.01 3.73 22.81
C GLU A 33 -3.65 4.38 23.19
N SER A 34 -3.35 5.53 22.63
CA SER A 34 -2.07 6.23 22.78
C SER A 34 -2.26 7.74 22.57
N TYR A 35 -1.16 8.48 22.48
CA TYR A 35 -1.15 9.93 22.28
C TYR A 35 -0.11 10.32 21.23
N HIS A 36 -0.46 11.33 20.41
CA HIS A 36 0.46 11.93 19.44
C HIS A 36 0.53 13.44 19.61
N GLN A 37 1.75 14.03 19.60
CA GLN A 37 1.97 15.46 19.75
C GLN A 37 2.09 16.14 18.39
N PHE A 38 1.07 16.90 17.99
CA PHE A 38 1.18 17.83 16.87
C PHE A 38 1.81 19.16 17.33
N PRO A 39 2.63 19.82 16.49
CA PRO A 39 3.45 20.96 16.92
C PRO A 39 2.67 22.24 17.21
N PHE A 40 1.40 22.29 16.91
CA PHE A 40 0.52 23.46 17.06
C PHE A 40 -0.55 23.31 18.15
N PHE A 41 -0.48 22.26 18.95
CA PHE A 41 -1.35 22.08 20.13
C PHE A 41 -0.50 21.91 21.39
N ASP A 42 -0.98 22.46 22.50
CA ASP A 42 -0.32 22.35 23.80
C ASP A 42 -0.50 20.96 24.44
N THR A 43 -1.58 20.28 24.08
CA THR A 43 -1.92 18.94 24.60
C THR A 43 -1.79 17.88 23.52
N PRO A 44 -1.29 16.67 23.86
CA PRO A 44 -1.23 15.58 22.92
C PRO A 44 -2.62 15.14 22.46
N THR A 45 -2.77 14.82 21.18
CA THR A 45 -3.97 14.28 20.56
C THR A 45 -4.15 12.82 20.97
N PRO A 46 -5.30 12.41 21.52
CA PRO A 46 -5.62 10.99 21.71
C PRO A 46 -5.73 10.27 20.36
N VAL A 47 -4.98 9.19 20.21
CA VAL A 47 -4.88 8.40 18.97
C VAL A 47 -4.92 6.91 19.30
N TRP A 48 -5.01 6.06 18.27
CA TRP A 48 -4.73 4.64 18.39
C TRP A 48 -3.46 4.32 17.62
N SER A 49 -2.62 3.50 18.18
CA SER A 49 -1.31 3.23 17.60
C SER A 49 -0.98 1.75 17.61
N TYR A 50 -0.04 1.37 16.75
CA TYR A 50 0.68 0.12 16.92
C TYR A 50 1.96 0.40 17.70
N ASP A 51 2.15 -0.26 18.87
CA ASP A 51 3.34 -0.18 19.73
C ASP A 51 3.74 1.27 20.11
N ASP A 52 2.75 2.12 20.44
CA ASP A 52 2.93 3.56 20.78
C ASP A 52 3.60 4.40 19.68
N GLN A 53 3.59 3.91 18.43
CA GLN A 53 4.18 4.61 17.29
C GLN A 53 3.12 5.04 16.28
N ILE A 54 3.30 6.23 15.70
CA ILE A 54 2.51 6.76 14.57
C ILE A 54 3.47 7.38 13.54
N PRO A 55 3.47 6.85 12.33
CA PRO A 55 2.87 5.58 11.92
C PRO A 55 3.37 4.43 12.78
N GLY A 56 2.65 3.31 12.80
CA GLY A 56 3.09 2.08 13.45
C GLY A 56 4.49 1.65 12.98
N PRO A 57 5.13 0.68 13.65
CA PRO A 57 6.49 0.25 13.34
C PRO A 57 6.71 -0.03 11.85
N LEU A 58 7.83 0.46 11.32
CA LEU A 58 8.28 0.06 9.99
C LEU A 58 8.74 -1.39 10.02
N ILE A 59 7.92 -2.28 9.44
CA ILE A 59 8.24 -3.70 9.34
C ILE A 59 9.11 -3.91 8.11
N ARG A 60 10.22 -4.64 8.28
CA ARG A 60 11.11 -5.04 7.17
C ARG A 60 11.26 -6.56 7.15
N GLY A 61 10.94 -7.16 6.02
CA GLY A 61 11.17 -8.57 5.72
C GLY A 61 12.04 -8.73 4.48
N ARG A 62 12.40 -9.96 4.15
CA ARG A 62 13.18 -10.28 2.95
C ARG A 62 12.40 -11.22 2.05
N VAL A 63 12.45 -10.97 0.74
CA VAL A 63 11.81 -11.86 -0.23
C VAL A 63 12.28 -13.31 -0.06
N GLY A 64 11.34 -14.26 -0.14
CA GLY A 64 11.57 -15.70 0.03
C GLY A 64 11.56 -16.20 1.49
N THR A 65 11.42 -15.29 2.49
CA THR A 65 11.29 -15.71 3.90
C THR A 65 9.82 -15.77 4.34
N THR A 66 9.58 -16.43 5.48
CA THR A 66 8.29 -16.38 6.17
C THR A 66 8.43 -15.55 7.43
N MET A 67 7.61 -14.50 7.55
CA MET A 67 7.54 -13.69 8.77
C MET A 67 6.36 -14.11 9.62
N VAL A 68 6.59 -14.21 10.93
CA VAL A 68 5.53 -14.48 11.93
C VAL A 68 5.28 -13.20 12.70
N ILE A 69 4.02 -12.77 12.76
CA ILE A 69 3.61 -11.56 13.48
C ILE A 69 2.49 -11.92 14.45
N ASP A 70 2.78 -11.77 15.73
CA ASP A 70 1.80 -11.94 16.80
C ASP A 70 1.12 -10.61 17.07
N PHE A 71 -0.09 -10.45 16.56
CA PHE A 71 -0.92 -9.28 16.77
C PHE A 71 -1.72 -9.40 18.06
N ALA A 72 -1.63 -8.37 18.90
CA ALA A 72 -2.40 -8.24 20.13
C ALA A 72 -3.35 -7.04 20.04
N ASN A 73 -4.66 -7.26 20.21
CA ASN A 73 -5.61 -6.17 20.27
C ASN A 73 -5.86 -5.76 21.75
N ARG A 74 -5.42 -4.54 22.11
CA ARG A 74 -5.67 -3.93 23.44
C ARG A 74 -6.67 -2.77 23.36
N LEU A 75 -7.29 -2.55 22.21
CA LEU A 75 -8.41 -1.62 22.07
C LEU A 75 -9.66 -2.15 22.78
N LYS A 76 -10.64 -1.27 23.00
CA LYS A 76 -11.95 -1.62 23.56
C LYS A 76 -12.92 -2.20 22.54
N GLU A 77 -12.55 -2.19 21.26
CA GLU A 77 -13.32 -2.76 20.16
C GLU A 77 -12.52 -3.82 19.39
N PRO A 78 -13.19 -4.67 18.60
CA PRO A 78 -12.49 -5.61 17.74
C PRO A 78 -11.64 -4.90 16.68
N SER A 79 -10.57 -5.58 16.23
CA SER A 79 -9.71 -5.09 15.16
C SER A 79 -9.19 -6.25 14.31
N SER A 80 -8.44 -5.96 13.27
CA SER A 80 -7.71 -6.93 12.46
C SER A 80 -6.53 -6.22 11.78
N ILE A 81 -5.65 -6.95 11.11
CA ILE A 81 -4.63 -6.36 10.25
C ILE A 81 -4.74 -6.95 8.86
N HIS A 82 -4.97 -6.10 7.88
CA HIS A 82 -4.79 -6.39 6.47
C HIS A 82 -3.40 -5.97 6.01
N TRP A 83 -2.76 -6.81 5.22
CA TRP A 83 -1.41 -6.63 4.68
C TRP A 83 -1.52 -6.19 3.23
N HIS A 84 -1.80 -4.91 3.04
CA HIS A 84 -2.17 -4.34 1.76
C HIS A 84 -1.08 -4.50 0.70
N GLY A 85 -1.43 -5.19 -0.38
CA GLY A 85 -0.59 -5.43 -1.54
C GLY A 85 0.30 -6.68 -1.44
N LEU A 86 0.41 -7.34 -0.28
CA LEU A 86 1.11 -8.62 -0.17
C LEU A 86 0.29 -9.74 -0.82
N ARG A 87 0.95 -10.59 -1.64
CA ARG A 87 0.40 -11.86 -2.09
C ARG A 87 0.72 -12.92 -1.04
N ILE A 88 -0.28 -13.36 -0.34
CA ILE A 88 -0.16 -14.24 0.83
C ILE A 88 -1.26 -15.31 0.80
N GLU A 89 -1.19 -16.29 1.70
CA GLU A 89 -2.30 -17.22 1.91
C GLU A 89 -3.57 -16.47 2.34
N ASN A 90 -4.72 -16.80 1.74
CA ASN A 90 -6.00 -16.12 1.97
C ASN A 90 -6.39 -16.06 3.46
N ALA A 91 -6.10 -17.11 4.25
CA ALA A 91 -6.36 -17.14 5.69
C ALA A 91 -5.59 -16.06 6.48
N MET A 92 -4.56 -15.42 5.88
CA MET A 92 -3.73 -14.38 6.50
C MET A 92 -4.07 -12.96 6.02
N ASP A 93 -5.09 -12.81 5.17
CA ASP A 93 -5.47 -11.53 4.55
C ASP A 93 -6.05 -10.49 5.54
N GLY A 94 -6.55 -10.93 6.69
CA GLY A 94 -6.96 -10.04 7.78
C GLY A 94 -8.33 -9.38 7.63
N VAL A 95 -9.24 -9.92 6.81
CA VAL A 95 -10.56 -9.35 6.57
C VAL A 95 -11.63 -10.03 7.43
N PRO A 96 -12.20 -9.32 8.43
CA PRO A 96 -13.26 -9.86 9.29
C PRO A 96 -14.51 -10.31 8.52
N GLY A 97 -14.99 -11.51 8.84
CA GLY A 97 -16.16 -12.09 8.20
C GLY A 97 -15.94 -12.63 6.78
N VAL A 98 -14.69 -12.57 6.27
CA VAL A 98 -14.30 -13.12 4.96
C VAL A 98 -13.17 -14.14 5.15
N THR A 99 -12.03 -13.74 5.70
CA THR A 99 -10.85 -14.59 5.84
C THR A 99 -10.55 -14.96 7.29
N GLN A 100 -11.09 -14.23 8.25
CA GLN A 100 -10.94 -14.51 9.69
C GLN A 100 -12.09 -13.89 10.49
N GLU A 101 -12.21 -14.27 11.75
CA GLU A 101 -12.99 -13.52 12.72
C GLU A 101 -12.22 -12.27 13.19
N PRO A 102 -12.91 -11.17 13.56
CA PRO A 102 -12.23 -10.02 14.12
C PRO A 102 -11.56 -10.36 15.45
N VAL A 103 -10.39 -9.83 15.69
CA VAL A 103 -9.63 -10.02 16.94
C VAL A 103 -10.27 -9.14 18.01
N GLY A 104 -10.99 -9.76 18.96
CA GLY A 104 -11.69 -9.06 20.04
C GLY A 104 -10.74 -8.37 21.04
N PRO A 105 -11.28 -7.50 21.92
CA PRO A 105 -10.51 -6.85 22.99
C PRO A 105 -9.77 -7.87 23.88
N GLY A 106 -8.47 -7.62 24.10
CA GLY A 106 -7.59 -8.48 24.87
C GLY A 106 -7.23 -9.82 24.22
N LYS A 107 -7.60 -10.03 22.94
CA LYS A 107 -7.27 -11.24 22.17
C LYS A 107 -6.07 -11.01 21.27
N ASN A 108 -5.53 -12.11 20.78
CA ASN A 108 -4.38 -12.13 19.87
C ASN A 108 -4.71 -12.96 18.62
N PHE A 109 -3.97 -12.68 17.53
CA PHE A 109 -3.97 -13.47 16.30
C PHE A 109 -2.55 -13.55 15.75
N THR A 110 -2.13 -14.71 15.26
CA THR A 110 -0.80 -14.89 14.68
C THR A 110 -0.88 -14.96 13.17
N TYR A 111 -0.31 -13.97 12.51
CA TYR A 111 -0.13 -13.95 11.04
C TYR A 111 1.16 -14.65 10.65
N ARG A 112 1.10 -15.47 9.60
CA ARG A 112 2.26 -16.14 8.99
C ARG A 112 2.35 -15.74 7.53
N LEU A 113 3.24 -14.81 7.24
CA LEU A 113 3.34 -14.17 5.94
C LEU A 113 4.54 -14.72 5.18
N LYS A 114 4.29 -15.50 4.13
CA LYS A 114 5.32 -15.89 3.17
C LYS A 114 5.53 -14.71 2.22
N LEU A 115 6.73 -14.12 2.23
CA LEU A 115 7.04 -12.93 1.47
C LEU A 115 7.51 -13.29 0.07
N GLU A 116 6.60 -13.25 -0.89
CA GLU A 116 6.86 -13.69 -2.28
C GLU A 116 7.42 -12.58 -3.16
N ASP A 117 7.04 -11.33 -2.92
CA ASP A 117 7.42 -10.17 -3.71
C ASP A 117 8.19 -9.15 -2.89
N ALA A 118 9.34 -8.69 -3.41
CA ALA A 118 10.01 -7.51 -2.87
C ALA A 118 9.27 -6.24 -3.27
N GLY A 119 9.20 -5.25 -2.37
CA GLY A 119 8.51 -3.99 -2.66
C GLY A 119 8.08 -3.19 -1.45
N THR A 120 7.27 -2.17 -1.74
CA THR A 120 6.68 -1.25 -0.76
C THR A 120 5.22 -1.58 -0.53
N PHE A 121 4.91 -2.03 0.66
CA PHE A 121 3.59 -2.42 1.13
C PHE A 121 3.25 -1.67 2.39
N TRP A 122 2.04 -1.85 2.91
CA TRP A 122 1.61 -1.25 4.16
C TRP A 122 0.59 -2.12 4.87
N TYR A 123 0.23 -1.79 6.11
CA TYR A 123 -0.71 -2.55 6.89
C TYR A 123 -1.67 -1.63 7.64
N HIS A 124 -2.93 -2.06 7.75
CA HIS A 124 -4.01 -1.30 8.37
C HIS A 124 -5.16 -2.21 8.81
N PRO A 125 -6.07 -1.76 9.70
CA PRO A 125 -7.23 -2.54 10.08
C PRO A 125 -8.25 -2.66 8.94
N HIS A 126 -9.04 -3.73 9.01
CA HIS A 126 -10.18 -3.96 8.13
C HIS A 126 -11.50 -4.12 8.90
N PHE A 127 -11.55 -3.65 10.15
CA PHE A 127 -12.73 -3.58 11.01
C PHE A 127 -12.95 -2.13 11.41
N ASN A 128 -14.17 -1.57 11.23
CA ASN A 128 -14.48 -0.16 11.51
C ASN A 128 -13.38 0.76 10.94
N SER A 129 -13.02 0.50 9.68
CA SER A 129 -11.76 0.96 9.10
C SER A 129 -11.70 2.48 8.94
N SER A 130 -12.83 3.15 8.71
CA SER A 130 -12.88 4.62 8.63
C SER A 130 -12.48 5.29 9.94
N GLU A 131 -12.84 4.71 11.09
CA GLU A 131 -12.44 5.21 12.40
C GLU A 131 -11.03 4.74 12.78
N GLN A 132 -10.76 3.43 12.68
CA GLN A 132 -9.49 2.86 13.13
C GLN A 132 -8.29 3.41 12.36
N LEU A 133 -8.45 3.60 11.04
CA LEU A 133 -7.41 4.18 10.20
C LEU A 133 -7.19 5.67 10.52
N GLU A 134 -8.27 6.47 10.63
CA GLU A 134 -8.19 7.89 11.00
C GLU A 134 -7.56 8.09 12.38
N ARG A 135 -7.80 7.19 13.32
CA ARG A 135 -7.20 7.26 14.66
C ARG A 135 -5.71 6.92 14.68
N GLY A 136 -5.13 6.39 13.58
CA GLY A 136 -3.70 6.19 13.44
C GLY A 136 -3.23 4.74 13.29
N LEU A 137 -4.13 3.75 13.23
CA LEU A 137 -3.75 2.34 13.06
C LEU A 137 -3.34 2.06 11.63
N LYS A 138 -2.12 2.43 11.29
CA LYS A 138 -1.48 2.18 9.99
C LYS A 138 0.03 2.13 10.13
N GLY A 139 0.69 1.33 9.29
CA GLY A 139 2.14 1.27 9.25
C GLY A 139 2.65 0.76 7.90
N VAL A 140 3.95 0.85 7.68
CA VAL A 140 4.58 0.47 6.42
C VAL A 140 5.27 -0.88 6.55
N PHE A 141 5.16 -1.69 5.50
CA PHE A 141 5.81 -2.98 5.36
C PHE A 141 6.70 -2.97 4.11
N ILE A 142 8.00 -3.15 4.29
CA ILE A 142 8.97 -3.25 3.19
C ILE A 142 9.43 -4.70 3.09
N VAL A 143 9.30 -5.27 1.91
CA VAL A 143 9.96 -6.53 1.58
C VAL A 143 11.19 -6.20 0.75
N GLU A 144 12.36 -6.48 1.33
CA GLU A 144 13.65 -6.15 0.73
C GLU A 144 14.00 -7.12 -0.39
N GLU A 145 14.60 -6.56 -1.46
CA GLU A 145 15.18 -7.31 -2.55
C GLU A 145 16.35 -8.19 -2.06
N ALA A 146 16.64 -9.28 -2.77
CA ALA A 146 17.78 -10.14 -2.45
C ALA A 146 19.13 -9.43 -2.63
N ALA A 147 19.23 -8.52 -3.61
CA ALA A 147 20.41 -7.73 -3.88
C ALA A 147 20.37 -6.37 -3.18
N LYS A 148 21.51 -5.87 -2.73
CA LYS A 148 21.59 -4.53 -2.14
C LYS A 148 21.26 -3.47 -3.20
N PRO A 149 20.31 -2.59 -2.96
CA PRO A 149 19.93 -1.56 -3.92
C PRO A 149 20.99 -0.45 -4.05
N PRO A 150 21.04 0.26 -5.18
CA PRO A 150 22.11 1.22 -5.52
C PRO A 150 21.93 2.60 -4.85
N TRP A 151 20.94 2.79 -4.01
CA TRP A 151 20.67 4.08 -3.38
C TRP A 151 21.52 4.28 -2.14
N SER A 152 21.96 5.53 -1.92
CA SER A 152 22.66 5.92 -0.69
C SER A 152 21.69 6.01 0.51
N GLN A 153 20.41 6.29 0.24
CA GLN A 153 19.34 6.42 1.23
C GLN A 153 18.06 5.73 0.75
N ASP A 154 17.29 5.19 1.69
CA ASP A 154 15.95 4.60 1.47
C ASP A 154 14.96 5.29 2.42
N TRP A 155 14.22 6.26 1.88
CA TRP A 155 13.24 7.04 2.62
C TRP A 155 11.85 6.48 2.48
N VAL A 156 11.14 6.36 3.59
CA VAL A 156 9.77 5.85 3.64
C VAL A 156 8.88 6.97 4.16
N TRP A 157 7.97 7.46 3.30
CA TRP A 157 7.03 8.52 3.61
C TRP A 157 5.59 8.00 3.52
N LEU A 158 4.97 7.74 4.67
CA LEU A 158 3.54 7.51 4.76
C LEU A 158 2.85 8.86 4.77
N MET A 159 2.17 9.17 3.67
CA MET A 159 1.36 10.38 3.48
C MET A 159 -0.03 10.14 4.05
N ASP A 160 -0.51 11.08 4.85
CA ASP A 160 -1.76 10.97 5.58
C ASP A 160 -2.37 12.35 5.81
N ASP A 161 -3.61 12.41 6.25
CA ASP A 161 -4.21 13.65 6.74
C ASP A 161 -5.12 13.37 7.94
N TRP A 162 -5.22 14.34 8.83
CA TRP A 162 -5.96 14.25 10.09
C TRP A 162 -7.04 15.31 10.13
N LEU A 163 -8.27 14.95 10.49
CA LEU A 163 -9.33 15.92 10.75
C LEU A 163 -9.36 16.28 12.23
N LEU A 164 -8.60 17.34 12.57
CA LEU A 164 -8.43 17.80 13.94
C LEU A 164 -9.35 18.96 14.27
N GLN A 165 -9.86 18.96 15.49
CA GLN A 165 -10.62 20.05 16.09
C GLN A 165 -9.67 21.14 16.62
N LYS A 166 -10.22 22.29 17.03
CA LYS A 166 -9.45 23.41 17.57
C LYS A 166 -8.75 23.08 18.90
N ASP A 167 -9.26 22.12 19.64
CA ASP A 167 -8.68 21.63 20.90
C ASP A 167 -7.62 20.54 20.71
N GLY A 168 -7.30 20.20 19.46
CA GLY A 168 -6.31 19.18 19.12
C GLY A 168 -6.85 17.76 19.08
N THR A 169 -8.10 17.53 19.39
CA THR A 169 -8.70 16.17 19.30
C THR A 169 -9.09 15.83 17.86
N ILE A 170 -9.12 14.54 17.55
CA ILE A 170 -9.67 14.07 16.26
C ILE A 170 -11.18 14.30 16.27
N TYR A 171 -11.72 14.84 15.18
CA TYR A 171 -13.17 14.98 15.02
C TYR A 171 -13.83 13.60 15.05
N SER A 172 -14.61 13.31 16.08
CA SER A 172 -15.06 11.96 16.44
C SER A 172 -16.33 11.48 15.77
N GLN A 173 -16.95 12.28 14.90
CA GLN A 173 -18.08 11.83 14.09
C GLN A 173 -17.55 11.25 12.78
N PHE A 174 -17.66 9.95 12.63
CA PHE A 174 -17.23 9.20 11.45
C PHE A 174 -18.43 8.88 10.57
N ASN A 175 -18.19 8.65 9.27
CA ASN A 175 -19.22 8.29 8.30
C ASN A 175 -20.40 9.28 8.28
N THR A 176 -20.08 10.57 8.41
CA THR A 176 -21.11 11.62 8.38
C THR A 176 -21.70 11.76 6.98
N GLY A 177 -22.89 12.40 6.88
CA GLY A 177 -23.47 12.68 5.57
C GLY A 177 -22.55 13.51 4.66
N ARG A 178 -21.67 14.35 5.22
CA ARG A 178 -20.65 15.07 4.47
C ARG A 178 -19.62 14.10 3.88
N ASP A 179 -19.07 13.21 4.70
CA ASP A 179 -18.05 12.24 4.28
C ASP A 179 -18.60 11.33 3.17
N LEU A 180 -19.86 10.90 3.32
CA LEU A 180 -20.52 9.98 2.39
C LEU A 180 -21.03 10.64 1.10
N MET A 181 -21.38 11.93 1.12
CA MET A 181 -21.83 12.66 -0.08
C MET A 181 -20.68 13.23 -0.91
N HIS A 182 -19.46 13.20 -0.40
CA HIS A 182 -18.26 13.68 -1.07
C HIS A 182 -17.26 12.55 -1.32
N ASP A 183 -16.02 12.89 -1.57
CA ASP A 183 -14.94 11.92 -1.80
C ASP A 183 -14.32 11.49 -0.45
N GLY A 184 -15.16 11.08 0.51
CA GLY A 184 -14.77 10.61 1.83
C GLY A 184 -14.36 11.71 2.81
N ARG A 185 -13.71 11.29 3.91
CA ARG A 185 -13.26 12.14 5.01
C ARG A 185 -11.88 12.73 4.70
N TRP A 186 -11.83 14.01 4.34
CA TRP A 186 -10.58 14.74 4.15
C TRP A 186 -10.23 15.53 5.42
N GLY A 187 -9.03 15.31 5.91
CA GLY A 187 -8.47 16.03 7.06
C GLY A 187 -8.08 17.47 6.73
N ASN A 188 -7.81 18.24 7.77
CA ASN A 188 -7.32 19.62 7.69
C ASN A 188 -5.81 19.74 7.95
N VAL A 189 -5.15 18.64 8.35
CA VAL A 189 -3.72 18.57 8.70
C VAL A 189 -3.06 17.44 7.90
N PRO A 190 -2.60 17.67 6.66
CA PRO A 190 -1.79 16.70 5.94
C PRO A 190 -0.42 16.51 6.61
N THR A 191 0.05 15.26 6.63
CA THR A 191 1.31 14.88 7.29
C THR A 191 2.12 13.90 6.45
N ILE A 192 3.41 13.85 6.72
CA ILE A 192 4.31 12.77 6.29
C ILE A 192 4.87 12.12 7.56
N ASN A 193 4.62 10.81 7.72
CA ASN A 193 4.99 10.06 8.92
C ASN A 193 4.48 10.75 10.20
N ALA A 194 3.21 11.18 10.19
CA ALA A 194 2.52 11.92 11.25
C ALA A 194 3.18 13.27 11.64
N ARG A 195 4.14 13.76 10.85
CA ARG A 195 4.78 15.05 11.05
C ARG A 195 4.21 16.09 10.09
N PHE A 196 3.84 17.24 10.62
CA PHE A 196 3.36 18.36 9.80
C PHE A 196 4.54 19.09 9.17
N ARG A 197 4.59 19.13 7.84
CA ARG A 197 5.62 19.80 7.02
C ARG A 197 7.05 19.51 7.49
N PRO A 198 7.46 18.24 7.60
CA PRO A 198 8.80 17.89 8.06
C PRO A 198 9.89 18.42 7.13
N GLU A 199 11.07 18.65 7.69
CA GLU A 199 12.28 18.93 6.95
C GLU A 199 13.16 17.67 6.88
N PHE A 200 13.69 17.39 5.71
CA PHE A 200 14.61 16.29 5.45
C PHE A 200 15.96 16.84 5.03
N GLN A 201 17.04 16.22 5.50
CA GLN A 201 18.42 16.66 5.24
C GLN A 201 19.09 15.68 4.28
N VAL A 202 19.77 16.21 3.26
CA VAL A 202 20.54 15.44 2.29
C VAL A 202 21.88 16.08 1.99
N LYS A 203 22.81 15.35 1.40
CA LYS A 203 24.07 15.88 0.86
C LYS A 203 23.99 16.08 -0.64
N PRO A 204 24.76 17.00 -1.21
CA PRO A 204 24.89 17.11 -2.66
C PRO A 204 25.40 15.78 -3.26
N GLY A 205 24.88 15.38 -4.42
CA GLY A 205 25.22 14.12 -5.07
C GLY A 205 24.56 12.87 -4.52
N GLU A 206 23.77 12.96 -3.44
CA GLU A 206 23.03 11.79 -2.93
C GLU A 206 21.99 11.31 -3.92
N ARG A 207 21.78 10.00 -3.91
CA ARG A 207 20.74 9.32 -4.65
C ARG A 207 19.84 8.57 -3.68
N ILE A 208 18.56 8.87 -3.72
CA ILE A 208 17.58 8.45 -2.71
C ILE A 208 16.51 7.59 -3.38
N ARG A 209 16.21 6.42 -2.81
CA ARG A 209 14.92 5.77 -3.04
C ARG A 209 13.91 6.41 -2.10
N LEU A 210 12.92 7.10 -2.67
CA LEU A 210 11.84 7.70 -1.92
C LEU A 210 10.57 6.89 -2.13
N ARG A 211 10.10 6.23 -1.07
CA ARG A 211 8.89 5.41 -1.05
C ARG A 211 7.74 6.25 -0.52
N LEU A 212 6.75 6.53 -1.36
CA LEU A 212 5.54 7.26 -1.01
C LEU A 212 4.38 6.30 -0.88
N ILE A 213 3.70 6.31 0.26
CA ILE A 213 2.53 5.48 0.56
C ILE A 213 1.38 6.42 0.91
N ASN A 214 0.24 6.31 0.25
CA ASN A 214 -0.95 7.02 0.67
C ASN A 214 -1.76 6.17 1.66
N GLY A 215 -1.62 6.46 2.95
CA GLY A 215 -2.34 5.84 4.04
C GLY A 215 -3.54 6.64 4.56
N ALA A 216 -3.98 7.69 3.85
CA ALA A 216 -5.15 8.48 4.25
C ALA A 216 -6.46 7.71 4.06
N ASN A 217 -7.48 8.07 4.83
CA ASN A 217 -8.83 7.51 4.69
C ASN A 217 -9.40 7.73 3.29
N ALA A 218 -9.23 8.94 2.76
CA ALA A 218 -9.87 9.36 1.51
C ALA A 218 -9.06 10.35 0.69
N ARG A 219 -8.13 11.12 1.32
CA ARG A 219 -7.38 12.16 0.61
C ARG A 219 -6.53 11.56 -0.50
N ILE A 220 -6.65 12.14 -1.68
CA ILE A 220 -5.80 11.85 -2.82
C ILE A 220 -4.66 12.87 -2.85
N PHE A 221 -3.45 12.41 -3.11
CA PHE A 221 -2.28 13.26 -3.28
C PHE A 221 -1.76 13.22 -4.72
N SER A 222 -1.13 14.31 -5.15
CA SER A 222 -0.31 14.36 -6.36
C SER A 222 1.03 15.01 -5.99
N PRO A 223 1.96 14.23 -5.44
CA PRO A 223 3.23 14.74 -4.93
C PRO A 223 4.08 15.31 -6.06
N HIS A 224 4.69 16.47 -5.81
CA HIS A 224 5.61 17.15 -6.70
C HIS A 224 6.80 17.68 -5.91
N ILE A 225 8.01 17.54 -6.45
CA ILE A 225 9.23 18.09 -5.85
C ILE A 225 9.73 19.20 -6.78
N GLU A 226 9.53 20.44 -6.36
CA GLU A 226 9.85 21.60 -7.19
C GLU A 226 11.36 21.68 -7.48
N GLY A 227 11.74 21.76 -8.74
CA GLY A 227 13.14 21.92 -9.16
C GLY A 227 14.03 20.69 -9.00
N LEU A 228 13.49 19.53 -8.65
CA LEU A 228 14.23 18.28 -8.48
C LEU A 228 13.67 17.17 -9.37
N ALA A 229 14.56 16.55 -10.15
CA ALA A 229 14.18 15.41 -10.97
C ALA A 229 13.94 14.17 -10.12
N ALA A 230 12.76 13.55 -10.32
CA ALA A 230 12.38 12.29 -9.72
C ALA A 230 11.79 11.37 -10.79
N SER A 231 12.14 10.09 -10.76
CA SER A 231 11.63 9.08 -11.70
C SER A 231 10.90 7.99 -10.96
N VAL A 232 9.74 7.56 -11.48
CA VAL A 232 8.97 6.45 -10.93
C VAL A 232 9.64 5.14 -11.32
N ILE A 233 9.99 4.33 -10.32
CA ILE A 233 10.68 3.03 -10.46
C ILE A 233 9.85 1.85 -9.99
N ALA A 234 8.82 2.09 -9.17
CA ALA A 234 7.85 1.06 -8.76
C ALA A 234 6.47 1.68 -8.50
N VAL A 235 5.41 0.91 -8.72
CA VAL A 235 4.02 1.25 -8.42
C VAL A 235 3.40 0.09 -7.66
N ASP A 236 2.68 0.40 -6.58
CA ASP A 236 1.99 -0.56 -5.71
C ASP A 236 2.87 -1.76 -5.31
N GLY A 237 4.15 -1.49 -4.98
CA GLY A 237 5.13 -2.49 -4.55
C GLY A 237 5.83 -3.26 -5.68
N ARG A 238 5.48 -3.03 -6.96
CA ARG A 238 6.10 -3.74 -8.09
C ARG A 238 6.97 -2.80 -8.94
N PRO A 239 8.19 -3.19 -9.31
CA PRO A 239 9.00 -2.42 -10.25
C PRO A 239 8.25 -2.18 -11.55
N VAL A 240 8.43 -0.99 -12.14
CA VAL A 240 7.87 -0.66 -13.46
C VAL A 240 8.60 -1.42 -14.56
N THR A 241 7.94 -1.64 -15.71
CA THR A 241 8.60 -2.22 -16.89
C THR A 241 9.46 -1.21 -17.63
N GLU A 242 9.16 0.07 -17.49
CA GLU A 242 9.88 1.21 -18.02
C GLU A 242 9.85 2.36 -17.01
N ILE A 243 11.03 2.92 -16.69
CA ILE A 243 11.16 4.05 -15.76
C ILE A 243 10.67 5.32 -16.46
N PHE A 244 9.85 6.11 -15.77
CA PHE A 244 9.28 7.34 -16.30
C PHE A 244 9.34 8.51 -15.29
N PRO A 245 9.35 9.77 -15.75
CA PRO A 245 9.41 10.93 -14.89
C PRO A 245 8.18 11.05 -13.99
N LEU A 246 8.38 11.54 -12.76
CA LEU A 246 7.29 11.97 -11.90
C LEU A 246 6.77 13.34 -12.37
N GLU A 247 5.80 13.35 -13.28
CA GLU A 247 5.17 14.61 -13.70
C GLU A 247 3.88 14.90 -12.91
N ARG A 248 2.86 14.09 -13.11
CA ARG A 248 1.55 14.19 -12.44
C ARG A 248 1.04 12.80 -12.07
N PHE A 249 1.69 12.16 -11.10
CA PHE A 249 1.19 10.89 -10.59
C PHE A 249 0.13 11.14 -9.52
N VAL A 250 -1.06 10.56 -9.72
CA VAL A 250 -2.14 10.62 -8.74
C VAL A 250 -2.01 9.41 -7.80
N LEU A 251 -1.74 9.70 -6.54
CA LEU A 251 -1.57 8.72 -5.46
C LEU A 251 -2.85 8.66 -4.64
N SER A 252 -3.77 7.79 -5.01
CA SER A 252 -5.02 7.59 -4.26
C SER A 252 -4.81 6.75 -3.00
N PRO A 253 -5.74 6.77 -2.02
CA PRO A 253 -5.67 5.89 -0.86
C PRO A 253 -5.37 4.45 -1.25
N GLY A 254 -4.41 3.81 -0.58
CA GLY A 254 -3.92 2.46 -0.89
C GLY A 254 -2.76 2.40 -1.87
N ASN A 255 -2.57 3.40 -2.74
CA ASN A 255 -1.46 3.40 -3.69
C ASN A 255 -0.11 3.64 -3.05
N ARG A 256 0.94 3.06 -3.66
CA ARG A 256 2.34 3.31 -3.33
C ARG A 256 3.12 3.57 -4.61
N ILE A 257 4.09 4.47 -4.52
CA ILE A 257 5.10 4.66 -5.57
C ILE A 257 6.49 4.76 -4.97
N ASP A 258 7.46 4.18 -5.65
CA ASP A 258 8.86 4.37 -5.32
C ASP A 258 9.51 5.26 -6.38
N LEU A 259 10.27 6.23 -5.92
CA LEU A 259 10.96 7.19 -6.77
C LEU A 259 12.48 7.02 -6.65
N ASP A 260 13.16 7.17 -7.76
CA ASP A 260 14.60 7.45 -7.84
C ASP A 260 14.78 8.97 -7.87
N VAL A 261 15.29 9.53 -6.79
CA VAL A 261 15.51 10.97 -6.61
C VAL A 261 17.01 11.23 -6.58
N ARG A 262 17.48 12.14 -7.43
CA ARG A 262 18.91 12.50 -7.55
C ARG A 262 19.12 13.94 -7.11
N ILE A 263 19.95 14.12 -6.11
CA ILE A 263 20.33 15.45 -5.62
C ILE A 263 21.50 15.95 -6.49
N PRO A 264 21.37 17.08 -7.21
CA PRO A 264 22.45 17.58 -8.03
C PRO A 264 23.72 17.85 -7.22
N PRO A 265 24.92 17.49 -7.72
CA PRO A 265 26.17 17.74 -6.98
C PRO A 265 26.41 19.21 -6.64
N GLN A 266 25.89 20.13 -7.46
CA GLN A 266 26.02 21.58 -7.28
C GLN A 266 24.92 22.18 -6.36
N ALA A 267 24.02 21.37 -5.80
CA ALA A 267 22.86 21.86 -5.04
C ALA A 267 23.16 22.20 -3.56
N GLY A 268 24.43 22.19 -3.15
CA GLY A 268 24.77 22.53 -1.76
C GLY A 268 24.17 23.85 -1.30
N GLY A 269 23.47 23.84 -0.15
CA GLY A 269 22.71 24.97 0.38
C GLY A 269 21.32 25.20 -0.22
N SER A 270 20.92 24.42 -1.23
CA SER A 270 19.58 24.52 -1.84
C SER A 270 18.49 23.96 -0.93
N ILE A 271 17.27 24.44 -1.18
CA ILE A 271 16.02 23.99 -0.52
C ILE A 271 15.02 23.63 -1.62
N PHE A 272 14.51 22.41 -1.58
CA PHE A 272 13.47 21.93 -2.49
C PHE A 272 12.15 21.78 -1.75
N ALA A 273 11.09 22.41 -2.26
CA ALA A 273 9.75 22.27 -1.73
C ALA A 273 9.12 20.98 -2.25
N VAL A 274 8.43 20.27 -1.37
CA VAL A 274 7.56 19.13 -1.72
C VAL A 274 6.12 19.56 -1.51
N GLU A 275 5.32 19.45 -2.55
CA GLU A 275 3.94 19.94 -2.58
C GLU A 275 2.97 18.84 -2.99
N ASP A 276 1.72 18.92 -2.49
CA ASP A 276 0.57 18.25 -3.09
C ASP A 276 -0.05 19.16 -4.15
N ARG A 277 -0.18 18.67 -5.37
CA ARG A 277 -0.80 19.38 -6.50
C ARG A 277 -2.07 18.70 -7.00
N PHE A 278 -2.70 17.86 -6.20
CA PHE A 278 -3.95 17.20 -6.58
C PHE A 278 -5.10 18.21 -6.68
N THR A 279 -5.22 19.11 -5.73
CA THR A 279 -6.24 20.16 -5.75
C THR A 279 -5.80 21.36 -6.59
N ARG A 280 -6.73 22.27 -6.87
CA ARG A 280 -6.44 23.49 -7.64
C ARG A 280 -5.30 24.32 -7.03
N ASN A 281 -5.22 24.35 -5.70
CA ASN A 281 -4.18 25.07 -4.98
C ASN A 281 -3.14 24.07 -4.50
N ALA A 282 -1.87 24.33 -4.80
CA ALA A 282 -0.77 23.54 -4.26
C ALA A 282 -0.72 23.66 -2.73
N PHE A 283 -0.40 22.55 -2.07
CA PHE A 283 -0.31 22.47 -0.62
C PHE A 283 1.08 21.98 -0.22
N PRO A 284 1.83 22.72 0.65
CA PRO A 284 3.16 22.32 1.06
C PRO A 284 3.09 21.09 1.98
N LEU A 285 3.84 20.04 1.63
CA LEU A 285 3.92 18.78 2.37
C LEU A 285 5.21 18.65 3.19
N ALA A 286 6.35 19.03 2.61
CA ALA A 286 7.67 18.90 3.22
C ALA A 286 8.70 19.84 2.58
N THR A 287 9.91 19.82 3.13
CA THR A 287 11.07 20.50 2.57
C THR A 287 12.27 19.57 2.58
N ILE A 288 13.04 19.56 1.48
CA ILE A 288 14.32 18.86 1.38
C ILE A 288 15.43 19.91 1.39
N LYS A 289 16.28 19.90 2.41
CA LYS A 289 17.42 20.79 2.55
C LYS A 289 18.71 20.09 2.20
N VAL A 290 19.49 20.67 1.29
CA VAL A 290 20.79 20.14 0.89
C VAL A 290 21.88 20.80 1.73
N ALA A 291 22.64 19.98 2.45
CA ALA A 291 23.74 20.48 3.29
C ALA A 291 24.78 21.24 2.43
N PRO A 292 25.38 22.34 2.93
CA PRO A 292 26.47 23.04 2.26
C PRO A 292 27.78 22.26 2.45
N SER A 293 27.88 21.08 1.87
CA SER A 293 29.04 20.17 2.00
C SER A 293 29.57 19.74 0.66
N THR A 294 30.76 19.14 0.64
CA THR A 294 31.34 18.52 -0.55
C THR A 294 30.36 17.45 -1.09
N PRO A 295 30.12 17.43 -2.40
CA PRO A 295 29.31 16.39 -3.02
C PRO A 295 29.85 15.01 -2.74
N ILE A 296 28.94 14.04 -2.55
CA ILE A 296 29.31 12.63 -2.56
C ILE A 296 29.20 12.09 -3.99
N ASP A 297 30.10 11.18 -4.33
CA ASP A 297 30.03 10.44 -5.59
C ASP A 297 29.12 9.23 -5.39
N THR A 298 27.93 9.28 -5.96
CA THR A 298 27.01 8.14 -5.96
C THR A 298 27.05 7.50 -7.35
N PRO A 299 27.37 6.19 -7.44
CA PRO A 299 27.46 5.52 -8.73
C PRO A 299 26.19 5.65 -9.56
N GLU A 300 26.35 5.88 -10.85
CA GLU A 300 25.25 5.79 -11.81
C GLU A 300 24.86 4.32 -11.99
N VAL A 301 23.76 3.93 -11.41
CA VAL A 301 23.17 2.59 -11.59
C VAL A 301 21.74 2.77 -12.06
N THR A 302 21.36 2.07 -13.11
CA THR A 302 19.95 2.02 -13.54
C THR A 302 19.16 1.23 -12.50
N PRO A 303 18.06 1.79 -11.96
CA PRO A 303 17.18 1.03 -11.07
C PRO A 303 16.66 -0.22 -11.79
N PRO A 304 16.44 -1.32 -11.06
CA PRO A 304 15.90 -2.53 -11.67
C PRO A 304 14.51 -2.27 -12.24
N THR A 305 14.28 -2.74 -13.45
CA THR A 305 12.94 -2.86 -14.05
C THR A 305 12.48 -4.31 -13.96
N ALA A 306 11.17 -4.54 -13.88
CA ALA A 306 10.62 -5.88 -13.91
C ALA A 306 10.36 -6.36 -15.35
N ALA A 307 10.46 -7.68 -15.56
CA ALA A 307 9.81 -8.28 -16.71
C ALA A 307 8.29 -8.07 -16.59
N ASP A 308 7.62 -7.89 -17.72
CA ASP A 308 6.15 -7.75 -17.75
C ASP A 308 5.49 -9.12 -17.51
N PHE A 309 5.19 -9.45 -16.25
CA PHE A 309 4.64 -10.76 -15.87
C PHE A 309 3.14 -10.91 -16.15
N ILE A 310 2.40 -9.81 -16.35
CA ILE A 310 1.02 -9.77 -16.87
C ILE A 310 0.93 -8.82 -18.07
N PRO A 311 1.52 -9.20 -19.23
CA PRO A 311 1.51 -8.37 -20.41
C PRO A 311 0.10 -8.18 -20.95
N ALA A 312 -0.21 -6.98 -21.48
CA ALA A 312 -1.55 -6.66 -21.99
C ALA A 312 -2.03 -7.62 -23.08
N GLN A 313 -1.11 -8.20 -23.86
CA GLN A 313 -1.41 -9.20 -24.90
C GLN A 313 -2.05 -10.47 -24.35
N MET A 314 -1.75 -10.85 -23.11
CA MET A 314 -2.36 -12.01 -22.43
C MET A 314 -3.89 -11.92 -22.39
N PHE A 315 -4.44 -10.71 -22.41
CA PHE A 315 -5.86 -10.44 -22.31
C PHE A 315 -6.55 -10.15 -23.66
N ALA A 316 -5.84 -10.25 -24.79
CA ALA A 316 -6.40 -9.87 -26.10
C ALA A 316 -7.73 -10.61 -26.40
N GLU A 317 -7.75 -11.92 -26.20
CA GLU A 317 -8.91 -12.78 -26.48
C GLU A 317 -9.81 -13.01 -25.23
N VAL A 318 -9.43 -12.47 -24.06
CA VAL A 318 -10.22 -12.63 -22.83
C VAL A 318 -11.41 -11.68 -22.87
N LYS A 319 -12.61 -12.22 -22.72
CA LYS A 319 -13.83 -11.41 -22.61
C LYS A 319 -13.93 -10.80 -21.20
N VAL A 320 -14.61 -9.65 -21.10
CA VAL A 320 -14.94 -9.08 -19.77
C VAL A 320 -15.90 -10.04 -19.07
N GLY A 321 -15.40 -10.67 -18.00
CA GLY A 321 -16.18 -11.64 -17.21
C GLY A 321 -17.12 -10.97 -16.22
N LYS A 322 -16.80 -9.76 -15.75
CA LYS A 322 -17.61 -9.02 -14.80
C LYS A 322 -17.50 -7.52 -15.03
N THR A 323 -18.62 -6.83 -14.90
CA THR A 323 -18.68 -5.38 -14.78
C THR A 323 -19.33 -5.03 -13.44
N TRP A 324 -18.66 -4.18 -12.65
CA TRP A 324 -19.23 -3.59 -11.44
C TRP A 324 -19.56 -2.12 -11.71
N ASP A 325 -20.84 -1.79 -11.64
CA ASP A 325 -21.33 -0.42 -11.70
C ASP A 325 -21.26 0.21 -10.30
N LEU A 326 -20.44 1.25 -10.16
CA LEU A 326 -20.18 1.95 -8.92
C LEU A 326 -21.12 3.17 -8.86
N ASP A 327 -22.04 3.17 -7.88
CA ASP A 327 -23.01 4.24 -7.74
C ASP A 327 -23.46 4.37 -6.28
N ALA A 328 -24.22 5.42 -5.98
CA ALA A 328 -24.81 5.66 -4.68
C ALA A 328 -26.33 5.48 -4.69
N ILE A 329 -26.87 5.06 -3.56
CA ILE A 329 -28.31 5.02 -3.31
C ILE A 329 -28.65 5.74 -2.00
N ARG A 330 -29.89 6.21 -1.88
CA ARG A 330 -30.42 6.63 -0.59
C ARG A 330 -30.74 5.40 0.25
N GLY A 331 -30.37 5.42 1.54
CA GLY A 331 -30.55 4.32 2.47
C GLY A 331 -29.21 3.74 2.94
N GLY A 332 -29.24 2.46 3.37
CA GLY A 332 -28.05 1.83 4.00
C GLY A 332 -27.87 2.28 5.45
N ARG A 333 -26.78 1.79 6.06
CA ARG A 333 -26.47 1.98 7.51
C ARG A 333 -26.34 3.46 7.90
N PHE A 334 -25.86 4.30 6.99
CA PHE A 334 -25.56 5.70 7.27
C PHE A 334 -26.48 6.70 6.51
N GLY A 335 -27.59 6.23 5.92
CA GLY A 335 -28.52 7.04 5.15
C GLY A 335 -28.14 7.24 3.67
N ILE A 336 -26.87 6.97 3.32
CA ILE A 336 -26.35 6.85 1.95
C ILE A 336 -25.60 5.53 1.87
N GLY A 337 -25.91 4.73 0.86
CA GLY A 337 -25.20 3.49 0.56
C GLY A 337 -24.41 3.63 -0.72
N TRP A 338 -23.14 3.22 -0.72
CA TRP A 338 -22.31 3.10 -1.90
C TRP A 338 -22.36 1.67 -2.44
N THR A 339 -22.71 1.51 -3.68
CA THR A 339 -23.11 0.23 -4.25
C THR A 339 -22.14 -0.29 -5.31
N MET A 340 -22.11 -1.62 -5.43
CA MET A 340 -21.60 -2.32 -6.61
C MET A 340 -22.79 -3.05 -7.26
N ASN A 341 -23.14 -2.65 -8.49
CA ASN A 341 -24.32 -3.14 -9.20
C ASN A 341 -25.64 -2.90 -8.42
N ARG A 342 -25.81 -1.72 -7.84
CA ARG A 342 -26.97 -1.31 -7.04
C ARG A 342 -27.22 -2.14 -5.78
N LYS A 343 -26.24 -2.91 -5.36
CA LYS A 343 -26.27 -3.71 -4.13
C LYS A 343 -25.19 -3.23 -3.17
N LEU A 344 -25.47 -3.31 -1.88
CA LEU A 344 -24.56 -3.02 -0.79
C LEU A 344 -23.90 -4.33 -0.31
N TRP A 345 -22.71 -4.24 0.27
CA TRP A 345 -22.14 -5.33 1.05
C TRP A 345 -23.09 -5.75 2.19
N PRO A 346 -23.29 -7.06 2.48
CA PRO A 346 -22.63 -8.23 1.84
C PRO A 346 -23.36 -8.80 0.62
N ASP A 347 -24.46 -8.16 0.15
CA ASP A 347 -25.32 -8.67 -0.91
C ASP A 347 -24.83 -8.30 -2.33
N ALA A 348 -23.71 -7.56 -2.45
CA ALA A 348 -23.12 -7.18 -3.72
C ALA A 348 -22.73 -8.42 -4.56
N ASP A 349 -22.86 -8.27 -5.90
CA ASP A 349 -22.61 -9.35 -6.82
C ASP A 349 -21.16 -9.83 -6.76
N LYS A 350 -20.95 -11.05 -6.31
CA LYS A 350 -19.66 -11.74 -6.27
C LYS A 350 -19.24 -12.21 -7.67
N ALA A 351 -17.95 -12.43 -7.85
CA ALA A 351 -17.42 -13.09 -9.05
C ALA A 351 -16.64 -14.35 -8.64
N ALA A 352 -16.61 -15.33 -9.52
CA ALA A 352 -15.85 -16.57 -9.31
C ALA A 352 -14.90 -16.78 -10.49
N TYR A 353 -13.65 -17.13 -10.16
CA TYR A 353 -12.57 -17.32 -11.12
C TYR A 353 -11.79 -18.58 -10.83
N ARG A 354 -11.09 -19.10 -11.84
CA ARG A 354 -10.17 -20.22 -11.68
C ARG A 354 -8.75 -19.74 -11.47
N LEU A 355 -8.05 -20.45 -10.61
CA LEU A 355 -6.65 -20.21 -10.32
C LEU A 355 -5.82 -20.29 -11.61
N GLY A 356 -4.94 -19.30 -11.83
CA GLY A 356 -4.03 -19.25 -12.97
C GLY A 356 -4.67 -18.86 -14.32
N GLU A 357 -5.99 -18.66 -14.40
CA GLU A 357 -6.64 -18.24 -15.64
C GLU A 357 -6.70 -16.70 -15.77
N PRO A 358 -6.27 -16.12 -16.90
CA PRO A 358 -6.39 -14.68 -17.13
C PRO A 358 -7.85 -14.21 -17.07
N GLN A 359 -8.10 -13.15 -16.33
CA GLN A 359 -9.41 -12.56 -16.11
C GLN A 359 -9.43 -11.10 -16.54
N LYS A 360 -10.61 -10.66 -17.02
CA LYS A 360 -10.85 -9.26 -17.38
C LYS A 360 -12.12 -8.77 -16.70
N VAL A 361 -12.02 -7.64 -15.97
CA VAL A 361 -13.17 -7.03 -15.29
C VAL A 361 -13.20 -5.53 -15.56
N THR A 362 -14.38 -4.93 -15.44
CA THR A 362 -14.57 -3.50 -15.65
C THR A 362 -15.21 -2.87 -14.40
N PHE A 363 -14.57 -1.84 -13.86
CA PHE A 363 -15.20 -0.89 -12.94
C PHE A 363 -15.80 0.25 -13.74
N LYS A 364 -17.12 0.42 -13.66
CA LYS A 364 -17.85 1.51 -14.32
C LYS A 364 -18.38 2.46 -13.26
N ASN A 365 -17.83 3.63 -13.18
CA ASN A 365 -18.29 4.64 -12.23
C ASN A 365 -19.46 5.44 -12.81
N SER A 366 -20.67 5.15 -12.34
CA SER A 366 -21.89 5.88 -12.71
C SER A 366 -22.15 7.06 -11.78
N SER A 367 -21.32 7.30 -10.78
CA SER A 367 -21.41 8.42 -9.84
C SER A 367 -20.61 9.65 -10.31
N SER A 368 -20.70 10.73 -9.55
CA SER A 368 -19.90 11.94 -9.72
C SER A 368 -18.70 12.00 -8.76
N ARG A 369 -18.37 10.89 -8.10
CA ARG A 369 -17.32 10.80 -7.07
C ARG A 369 -16.16 9.94 -7.54
N LEU A 370 -15.03 10.07 -6.85
CA LEU A 370 -13.82 9.29 -7.08
C LEU A 370 -13.90 7.95 -6.33
N HIS A 371 -13.44 6.86 -6.97
CA HIS A 371 -13.38 5.55 -6.34
C HIS A 371 -12.04 4.87 -6.63
N PRO A 372 -11.08 4.89 -5.68
CA PRO A 372 -9.90 4.02 -5.77
C PRO A 372 -10.36 2.58 -5.49
N MET A 373 -10.38 1.75 -6.53
CA MET A 373 -10.79 0.34 -6.43
C MET A 373 -9.59 -0.55 -6.19
N HIS A 374 -9.65 -1.31 -5.11
CA HIS A 374 -8.63 -2.26 -4.68
C HIS A 374 -9.14 -3.70 -4.75
N ILE A 375 -8.26 -4.63 -5.14
CA ILE A 375 -8.53 -6.07 -5.11
C ILE A 375 -7.43 -6.73 -4.28
N HIS A 376 -7.83 -7.43 -3.22
CA HIS A 376 -6.93 -8.19 -2.36
C HIS A 376 -6.29 -9.36 -3.10
N GLY A 377 -5.05 -9.67 -2.78
CA GLY A 377 -4.33 -10.86 -3.22
C GLY A 377 -3.94 -10.92 -4.70
N VAL A 378 -4.17 -9.84 -5.48
CA VAL A 378 -3.81 -9.80 -6.90
C VAL A 378 -3.19 -8.47 -7.30
N PHE A 379 -2.25 -8.53 -8.26
CA PHE A 379 -1.87 -7.38 -9.07
C PHE A 379 -2.60 -7.43 -10.40
N PHE A 380 -2.95 -6.27 -10.93
CA PHE A 380 -3.62 -6.16 -12.22
C PHE A 380 -2.99 -5.09 -13.10
N ARG A 381 -3.22 -5.22 -14.40
CA ARG A 381 -2.89 -4.21 -15.39
C ARG A 381 -4.14 -3.46 -15.81
N VAL A 382 -4.06 -2.14 -15.90
CA VAL A 382 -5.11 -1.34 -16.55
C VAL A 382 -4.99 -1.54 -18.06
N LEU A 383 -6.05 -2.07 -18.67
CA LEU A 383 -6.10 -2.37 -20.10
C LEU A 383 -6.76 -1.24 -20.89
N GLU A 384 -7.83 -0.66 -20.33
CA GLU A 384 -8.61 0.38 -20.99
C GLU A 384 -9.14 1.41 -19.98
N ARG A 385 -9.23 2.67 -20.44
CA ARG A 385 -9.98 3.74 -19.77
C ARG A 385 -10.99 4.33 -20.78
N ASN A 386 -12.28 4.29 -20.44
CA ASN A 386 -13.39 4.72 -21.32
C ASN A 386 -13.33 4.07 -22.73
N GLY A 387 -13.02 2.77 -22.79
CA GLY A 387 -12.89 2.00 -24.02
C GLY A 387 -11.65 2.32 -24.87
N LYS A 388 -10.75 3.18 -24.38
CA LYS A 388 -9.47 3.48 -25.02
C LYS A 388 -8.36 2.70 -24.35
N LYS A 389 -7.47 2.08 -25.15
CA LYS A 389 -6.31 1.32 -24.64
C LYS A 389 -5.46 2.20 -23.71
N ALA A 390 -5.18 1.69 -22.53
CA ALA A 390 -4.24 2.28 -21.59
C ALA A 390 -2.80 1.82 -21.89
N ALA A 391 -1.84 2.69 -21.63
CA ALA A 391 -0.41 2.43 -21.86
C ALA A 391 0.39 2.68 -20.57
N GLU A 392 -0.05 2.10 -19.44
CA GLU A 392 0.66 2.21 -18.18
C GLU A 392 1.81 1.18 -18.15
N PRO A 393 3.09 1.59 -17.95
CA PRO A 393 4.24 0.67 -17.93
C PRO A 393 4.40 -0.04 -16.58
N PHE A 394 3.29 -0.36 -15.91
CA PHE A 394 3.28 -0.98 -14.58
C PHE A 394 1.99 -1.76 -14.33
N THR A 395 2.04 -2.60 -13.31
CA THR A 395 0.89 -3.22 -12.67
C THR A 395 0.61 -2.54 -11.34
N ARG A 396 -0.60 -2.72 -10.81
CA ARG A 396 -1.05 -2.13 -9.54
C ARG A 396 -2.03 -3.06 -8.82
N ASP A 397 -2.33 -2.78 -7.58
CA ASP A 397 -3.41 -3.43 -6.83
C ASP A 397 -4.60 -2.48 -6.54
N THR A 398 -4.41 -1.18 -6.77
CA THR A 398 -5.42 -0.14 -6.53
C THR A 398 -5.47 0.82 -7.71
N VAL A 399 -6.66 1.04 -8.29
CA VAL A 399 -6.84 1.96 -9.42
C VAL A 399 -7.90 3.00 -9.14
N LEU A 400 -7.56 4.28 -9.34
CA LEU A 400 -8.54 5.36 -9.27
C LEU A 400 -9.47 5.31 -10.49
N VAL A 401 -10.77 5.22 -10.22
CA VAL A 401 -11.84 5.34 -11.22
C VAL A 401 -12.50 6.71 -11.06
N GLY A 402 -12.32 7.57 -12.04
CA GLY A 402 -12.83 8.94 -12.04
C GLY A 402 -14.34 9.01 -12.18
N PRO A 403 -14.94 10.19 -11.95
CA PRO A 403 -16.36 10.42 -12.17
C PRO A 403 -16.76 10.08 -13.62
N ARG A 404 -17.82 9.26 -13.79
CA ARG A 404 -18.33 8.85 -15.10
C ARG A 404 -17.31 8.07 -15.96
N GLU A 405 -16.25 7.57 -15.35
CA GLU A 405 -15.20 6.78 -16.02
C GLU A 405 -15.51 5.29 -15.96
N SER A 406 -15.06 4.56 -16.98
CA SER A 406 -14.94 3.10 -16.93
C SER A 406 -13.48 2.68 -17.07
N VAL A 407 -13.04 1.77 -16.21
CA VAL A 407 -11.69 1.22 -16.21
C VAL A 407 -11.77 -0.29 -16.33
N THR A 408 -11.19 -0.83 -17.40
CA THR A 408 -11.06 -2.28 -17.58
C THR A 408 -9.67 -2.72 -17.19
N ILE A 409 -9.60 -3.70 -16.31
CA ILE A 409 -8.37 -4.31 -15.81
C ILE A 409 -8.25 -5.77 -16.21
N GLY A 410 -7.01 -6.25 -16.30
CA GLY A 410 -6.68 -7.66 -16.50
C GLY A 410 -5.78 -8.17 -15.38
N PHE A 411 -6.06 -9.36 -14.87
CA PHE A 411 -5.28 -10.01 -13.81
C PHE A 411 -5.28 -11.52 -13.95
N VAL A 412 -4.34 -12.17 -13.28
CA VAL A 412 -4.29 -13.63 -13.13
C VAL A 412 -4.35 -13.93 -11.64
N PRO A 413 -5.38 -14.61 -11.13
CA PRO A 413 -5.44 -14.98 -9.73
C PRO A 413 -4.43 -16.10 -9.45
N GLU A 414 -3.56 -15.90 -8.44
CA GLU A 414 -2.44 -16.82 -8.13
C GLU A 414 -2.62 -17.53 -6.79
N HIS A 415 -3.54 -17.08 -5.95
CA HIS A 415 -3.86 -17.70 -4.67
C HIS A 415 -5.35 -18.02 -4.57
N PRO A 416 -5.72 -19.26 -4.18
CA PRO A 416 -7.12 -19.63 -3.99
C PRO A 416 -7.70 -18.99 -2.75
N GLY A 417 -9.03 -18.84 -2.71
CA GLY A 417 -9.77 -18.29 -1.57
C GLY A 417 -10.72 -17.17 -1.95
N ILE A 418 -11.34 -16.59 -0.94
CA ILE A 418 -12.28 -15.48 -1.09
C ILE A 418 -11.53 -14.17 -0.82
N TRP A 419 -11.41 -13.33 -1.85
CA TRP A 419 -10.67 -12.08 -1.79
C TRP A 419 -11.60 -10.89 -1.87
N LEU A 420 -11.38 -9.90 -0.99
CA LEU A 420 -12.19 -8.69 -1.00
C LEU A 420 -11.85 -7.80 -2.20
N THR A 421 -12.86 -7.15 -2.74
CA THR A 421 -12.76 -6.10 -3.75
C THR A 421 -13.59 -4.92 -3.27
N HIS A 422 -12.97 -3.75 -3.09
CA HIS A 422 -13.66 -2.62 -2.46
C HIS A 422 -13.09 -1.26 -2.92
N CYS A 423 -13.86 -0.20 -2.68
CA CYS A 423 -13.36 1.17 -2.75
C CYS A 423 -12.41 1.44 -1.59
N HIS A 424 -11.28 2.06 -1.83
CA HIS A 424 -10.30 2.37 -0.77
C HIS A 424 -10.53 3.74 -0.10
N ILE A 425 -11.57 4.49 -0.49
CA ILE A 425 -12.17 5.52 0.37
C ILE A 425 -12.94 4.77 1.45
N GLN A 426 -12.47 4.87 2.71
CA GLN A 426 -12.95 4.02 3.79
C GLN A 426 -14.44 4.22 4.08
N GLU A 427 -14.92 5.46 4.00
CA GLU A 427 -16.32 5.81 4.18
C GLU A 427 -17.21 5.19 3.09
N HIS A 428 -16.72 5.12 1.84
CA HIS A 428 -17.44 4.47 0.74
C HIS A 428 -17.48 2.95 0.92
N ALA A 429 -16.37 2.34 1.36
CA ALA A 429 -16.30 0.92 1.66
C ALA A 429 -17.28 0.55 2.78
N GLU A 430 -17.26 1.25 3.91
CA GLU A 430 -18.15 0.99 5.05
C GLU A 430 -19.62 1.26 4.73
N ALA A 431 -19.90 2.18 3.82
CA ALA A 431 -21.25 2.42 3.31
C ALA A 431 -21.70 1.40 2.26
N GLY A 432 -20.87 0.36 1.98
CA GLY A 432 -21.27 -0.82 1.22
C GLY A 432 -20.60 -1.05 -0.13
N MET A 433 -19.64 -0.20 -0.58
CA MET A 433 -18.93 -0.40 -1.85
C MET A 433 -17.85 -1.49 -1.72
N MET A 434 -18.31 -2.70 -1.47
CA MET A 434 -17.49 -3.90 -1.34
C MET A 434 -18.16 -5.10 -1.99
N THR A 435 -17.37 -6.03 -2.48
CA THR A 435 -17.75 -7.36 -2.94
C THR A 435 -16.59 -8.33 -2.78
N THR A 436 -16.75 -9.59 -3.19
CA THR A 436 -15.68 -10.58 -3.19
C THR A 436 -15.50 -11.23 -4.54
N ILE A 437 -14.27 -11.67 -4.80
CA ILE A 437 -13.94 -12.63 -5.82
C ILE A 437 -13.61 -13.98 -5.15
N ASP A 438 -14.14 -15.06 -5.69
CA ASP A 438 -13.91 -16.44 -5.22
C ASP A 438 -12.97 -17.14 -6.20
N VAL A 439 -11.74 -17.38 -5.80
CA VAL A 439 -10.72 -18.06 -6.62
C VAL A 439 -10.65 -19.53 -6.24
N LYS A 440 -11.00 -20.40 -7.18
CA LYS A 440 -11.08 -21.85 -6.99
C LYS A 440 -9.94 -22.58 -7.70
N HIS A 441 -9.53 -23.69 -7.14
CA HIS A 441 -8.70 -24.66 -7.86
C HIS A 441 -9.44 -25.20 -9.10
N ASN A 442 -8.67 -25.62 -10.10
CA ASN A 442 -9.20 -26.28 -11.32
C ASN A 442 -9.77 -27.65 -10.99
#